data_17a3207fd3409ada99afac4ceb9f3af4
#
_entry.id   17a3207fd3409ada99afac4ceb9f3af4
#
_cell.length_a   1.000
_cell.length_b   1.000
_cell.length_c   1.000
_cell.angle_alpha   90.00
_cell.angle_beta   90.00
_cell.angle_gamma   90.00
#
_symmetry.space_group_name_H-M   'P 1'
#
loop_
_entity.id
_entity.type
_entity.pdbx_description
1 polymer ?
#
loop_
_entity_poly.entity_id
_entity_poly.type
_entity_poly.pdbx_seq_one_letter_code
_entity_poly.pdbx_strand_id
1 'polypeptide(L)'
;AGYVVLRLSNLVEDGELVMDLEYLDLLREYLGTIHDEFAILYGVEGIEGFGMDIEYKVTAQDQLVIKQARPWVSFWAGIKADDDLAVEELIDPVASSSLGTDEMVTLRVANTGLNDMSDFDLSLLVDGELVETMNITDVIAPFGEAEYQFTTPQDFSNTGDYLITGIVSDSDDGYGNNDTLDFIL
;
A
#
# COMPACT_ATOMS: atom_id res chain seq x y z
N ALA A 1 -10.89 -14.49 -20.64
CA ALA A 1 -10.17 -15.17 -19.55
C ALA A 1 -11.04 -16.31 -19.04
N GLY A 2 -10.46 -17.51 -18.84
CA GLY A 2 -11.19 -18.67 -18.31
C GLY A 2 -11.25 -18.66 -16.79
N TYR A 3 -12.22 -19.36 -16.23
CA TYR A 3 -12.31 -19.59 -14.78
C TYR A 3 -11.34 -20.70 -14.36
N VAL A 4 -10.80 -20.58 -13.17
CA VAL A 4 -9.96 -21.61 -12.54
C VAL A 4 -10.71 -22.14 -11.31
N VAL A 5 -11.01 -23.45 -11.31
CA VAL A 5 -11.61 -24.11 -10.17
C VAL A 5 -10.51 -24.37 -9.14
N LEU A 6 -10.54 -23.67 -8.01
CA LEU A 6 -9.56 -23.82 -6.92
C LEU A 6 -9.95 -24.93 -5.94
N ARG A 7 -11.24 -25.24 -5.82
CA ARG A 7 -11.76 -26.29 -4.94
C ARG A 7 -13.10 -26.77 -5.46
N LEU A 8 -13.31 -28.10 -5.44
CA LEU A 8 -14.60 -28.69 -5.74
C LEU A 8 -15.57 -28.50 -4.56
N SER A 9 -16.85 -28.29 -4.89
CA SER A 9 -17.94 -28.20 -3.91
C SER A 9 -18.50 -29.59 -3.64
N ASN A 10 -18.94 -29.82 -2.41
CA ASN A 10 -19.71 -31.04 -2.04
C ASN A 10 -21.23 -30.84 -2.20
N LEU A 11 -21.67 -29.71 -2.77
CA LEU A 11 -23.08 -29.37 -3.00
C LEU A 11 -23.56 -29.78 -4.40
N VAL A 12 -22.65 -30.15 -5.28
CA VAL A 12 -22.90 -30.58 -6.67
C VAL A 12 -22.10 -31.84 -6.97
N GLU A 13 -22.44 -32.54 -8.06
CA GLU A 13 -21.71 -33.72 -8.50
C GLU A 13 -20.29 -33.37 -8.98
N ASP A 14 -19.42 -34.39 -9.01
CA ASP A 14 -18.01 -34.20 -9.37
C ASP A 14 -17.90 -33.70 -10.83
N GLY A 15 -17.28 -32.54 -11.00
CA GLY A 15 -17.13 -31.87 -12.30
C GLY A 15 -18.20 -30.83 -12.62
N GLU A 16 -19.20 -30.67 -11.76
CA GLU A 16 -20.22 -29.61 -11.89
C GLU A 16 -19.84 -28.34 -11.12
N LEU A 17 -20.38 -27.21 -11.53
CA LEU A 17 -20.26 -25.92 -10.86
C LEU A 17 -21.48 -25.64 -10.00
N VAL A 18 -21.29 -25.04 -8.81
CA VAL A 18 -22.37 -24.56 -7.95
C VAL A 18 -23.17 -23.44 -8.62
N MET A 19 -22.54 -22.72 -9.55
CA MET A 19 -23.14 -21.65 -10.33
C MET A 19 -22.79 -21.87 -11.80
N ASP A 20 -23.75 -21.75 -12.69
CA ASP A 20 -23.57 -21.88 -14.12
C ASP A 20 -22.65 -20.78 -14.66
N LEU A 21 -21.94 -21.07 -15.77
CA LEU A 21 -21.01 -20.14 -16.41
C LEU A 21 -21.67 -18.83 -16.83
N GLU A 22 -22.93 -18.87 -17.22
CA GLU A 22 -23.71 -17.68 -17.58
C GLU A 22 -23.85 -16.72 -16.40
N TYR A 23 -24.12 -17.24 -15.20
CA TYR A 23 -24.16 -16.41 -13.99
C TYR A 23 -22.78 -15.91 -13.57
N LEU A 24 -21.73 -16.70 -13.77
CA LEU A 24 -20.36 -16.26 -13.47
C LEU A 24 -19.93 -15.12 -14.41
N ASP A 25 -20.31 -15.15 -15.68
CA ASP A 25 -20.02 -14.04 -16.60
C ASP A 25 -20.81 -12.78 -16.25
N LEU A 26 -22.11 -12.93 -15.93
CA LEU A 26 -22.95 -11.82 -15.50
C LEU A 26 -22.47 -11.23 -14.16
N LEU A 27 -22.06 -12.10 -13.22
CA LEU A 27 -21.47 -11.65 -11.94
C LEU A 27 -20.19 -10.85 -12.18
N ARG A 28 -19.31 -11.28 -13.08
CA ARG A 28 -18.09 -10.53 -13.43
C ARG A 28 -18.41 -9.14 -13.96
N GLU A 29 -19.42 -9.02 -14.82
CA GLU A 29 -19.87 -7.74 -15.34
C GLU A 29 -20.38 -6.82 -14.21
N TYR A 30 -21.22 -7.36 -13.32
CA TYR A 30 -21.72 -6.61 -12.18
C TYR A 30 -20.61 -6.17 -11.22
N LEU A 31 -19.67 -7.07 -10.91
CA LEU A 31 -18.53 -6.76 -10.03
C LEU A 31 -17.66 -5.66 -10.62
N GLY A 32 -17.36 -5.71 -11.92
CA GLY A 32 -16.60 -4.65 -12.60
C GLY A 32 -17.32 -3.32 -12.54
N THR A 33 -18.59 -3.27 -12.90
CA THR A 33 -19.40 -2.04 -12.87
C THR A 33 -19.47 -1.46 -11.46
N ILE A 34 -19.74 -2.29 -10.45
CA ILE A 34 -19.83 -1.83 -9.05
C ILE A 34 -18.48 -1.29 -8.59
N HIS A 35 -17.39 -2.02 -8.85
CA HIS A 35 -16.04 -1.59 -8.48
C HIS A 35 -15.73 -0.22 -9.09
N ASP A 36 -15.93 -0.04 -10.39
CA ASP A 36 -15.60 1.20 -11.10
C ASP A 36 -16.43 2.39 -10.62
N GLU A 37 -17.75 2.20 -10.42
CA GLU A 37 -18.64 3.25 -9.92
C GLU A 37 -18.31 3.66 -8.47
N PHE A 38 -17.95 2.70 -7.63
CA PHE A 38 -17.50 3.01 -6.27
C PHE A 38 -16.11 3.63 -6.25
N ALA A 39 -15.18 3.22 -7.14
CA ALA A 39 -13.88 3.86 -7.26
C ALA A 39 -14.03 5.35 -7.60
N ILE A 40 -14.91 5.68 -8.57
CA ILE A 40 -15.24 7.08 -8.91
C ILE A 40 -15.86 7.81 -7.71
N LEU A 41 -16.82 7.18 -7.02
CA LEU A 41 -17.53 7.79 -5.89
C LEU A 41 -16.58 8.17 -4.74
N TYR A 42 -15.53 7.37 -4.54
CA TYR A 42 -14.56 7.55 -3.46
C TYR A 42 -13.26 8.24 -3.92
N GLY A 43 -13.11 8.55 -5.23
CA GLY A 43 -11.92 9.20 -5.77
C GLY A 43 -10.67 8.31 -5.77
N VAL A 44 -10.84 7.00 -5.90
CA VAL A 44 -9.77 6.00 -5.83
C VAL A 44 -9.62 5.20 -7.13
N GLU A 45 -9.94 5.83 -8.27
CA GLU A 45 -9.80 5.21 -9.58
C GLU A 45 -8.35 4.83 -9.88
N GLY A 46 -8.15 3.57 -10.21
CA GLY A 46 -6.83 3.04 -10.57
C GLY A 46 -5.94 2.69 -9.37
N ILE A 47 -6.41 2.88 -8.15
CA ILE A 47 -5.66 2.51 -6.95
C ILE A 47 -5.64 0.98 -6.81
N GLU A 48 -4.45 0.40 -6.81
CA GLU A 48 -4.25 -1.03 -6.53
C GLU A 48 -4.59 -1.31 -5.07
N GLY A 49 -5.39 -2.29 -4.81
CA GLY A 49 -5.83 -2.64 -3.45
C GLY A 49 -7.21 -2.10 -3.06
N PHE A 50 -7.78 -1.13 -3.81
CA PHE A 50 -9.20 -0.82 -3.61
C PHE A 50 -10.05 -2.04 -3.96
N GLY A 51 -10.82 -2.52 -3.02
CA GLY A 51 -11.66 -3.71 -3.16
C GLY A 51 -13.06 -3.50 -2.61
N MET A 52 -13.99 -4.31 -3.12
CA MET A 52 -15.38 -4.30 -2.69
C MET A 52 -15.76 -5.65 -2.06
N ASP A 53 -16.50 -5.60 -0.96
CA ASP A 53 -17.20 -6.75 -0.38
C ASP A 53 -18.61 -6.79 -0.97
N ILE A 54 -18.92 -7.87 -1.67
CA ILE A 54 -20.18 -7.99 -2.43
C ILE A 54 -20.94 -9.24 -1.99
N GLU A 55 -22.19 -9.04 -1.56
CA GLU A 55 -23.13 -10.12 -1.35
C GLU A 55 -24.08 -10.25 -2.53
N TYR A 56 -24.24 -11.46 -3.04
CA TYR A 56 -25.14 -11.75 -4.15
C TYR A 56 -25.93 -13.05 -3.93
N LYS A 57 -26.95 -13.26 -4.73
CA LYS A 57 -27.71 -14.54 -4.79
C LYS A 57 -28.34 -14.74 -6.17
N VAL A 58 -28.58 -15.99 -6.49
CA VAL A 58 -29.52 -16.37 -7.56
C VAL A 58 -30.90 -16.61 -6.90
N THR A 59 -31.93 -15.95 -7.43
CA THR A 59 -33.29 -16.06 -6.88
C THR A 59 -33.99 -17.33 -7.38
N ALA A 60 -35.14 -17.67 -6.79
CA ALA A 60 -35.99 -18.76 -7.24
C ALA A 60 -36.60 -18.52 -8.66
N GLN A 61 -36.51 -17.32 -9.18
CA GLN A 61 -36.91 -16.93 -10.53
C GLN A 61 -35.72 -16.93 -11.49
N ASP A 62 -34.62 -17.55 -11.10
CA ASP A 62 -33.43 -17.69 -11.91
C ASP A 62 -32.76 -16.36 -12.29
N GLN A 63 -32.69 -15.43 -11.35
CA GLN A 63 -32.08 -14.11 -11.52
C GLN A 63 -30.92 -13.92 -10.55
N LEU A 64 -29.76 -13.48 -11.10
CA LEU A 64 -28.65 -13.02 -10.29
C LEU A 64 -28.96 -11.62 -9.73
N VAL A 65 -28.84 -11.44 -8.42
CA VAL A 65 -29.14 -10.19 -7.73
C VAL A 65 -28.03 -9.84 -6.78
N ILE A 66 -27.52 -8.63 -6.85
CA ILE A 66 -26.63 -8.06 -5.83
C ILE A 66 -27.48 -7.64 -4.62
N LYS A 67 -27.13 -8.13 -3.46
CA LYS A 67 -27.83 -7.83 -2.19
C LYS A 67 -27.19 -6.67 -1.46
N GLN A 68 -25.86 -6.61 -1.51
CA GLN A 68 -25.06 -5.60 -0.84
C GLN A 68 -23.75 -5.40 -1.59
N ALA A 69 -23.30 -4.15 -1.62
CA ALA A 69 -21.97 -3.77 -2.04
C ALA A 69 -21.43 -2.75 -1.02
N ARG A 70 -20.19 -2.93 -0.58
CA ARG A 70 -19.52 -1.99 0.33
C ARG A 70 -18.01 -2.06 0.11
N PRO A 71 -17.26 -0.98 0.34
CA PRO A 71 -15.81 -1.01 0.32
C PRO A 71 -15.26 -2.04 1.32
N TRP A 72 -14.15 -2.68 0.95
CA TRP A 72 -13.46 -3.60 1.85
C TRP A 72 -12.91 -2.83 3.07
N VAL A 73 -13.34 -3.18 4.27
CA VAL A 73 -13.10 -2.41 5.50
C VAL A 73 -11.62 -2.20 5.82
N SER A 74 -10.74 -3.16 5.46
CA SER A 74 -9.30 -3.04 5.73
C SER A 74 -8.63 -1.93 4.91
N PHE A 75 -9.12 -1.63 3.71
CA PHE A 75 -8.61 -0.54 2.89
C PHE A 75 -8.81 0.82 3.61
N TRP A 76 -10.05 1.13 3.99
CA TRP A 76 -10.37 2.39 4.67
C TRP A 76 -9.81 2.49 6.09
N ALA A 77 -9.64 1.36 6.78
CA ALA A 77 -9.03 1.34 8.11
C ALA A 77 -7.52 1.68 8.09
N GLY A 78 -6.87 1.56 6.92
CA GLY A 78 -5.49 1.95 6.69
C GLY A 78 -5.31 3.45 6.51
N ILE A 79 -6.28 4.13 5.88
CA ILE A 79 -6.22 5.57 5.62
C ILE A 79 -6.48 6.34 6.92
N LYS A 80 -5.54 7.21 7.28
CA LYS A 80 -5.60 8.00 8.52
C LYS A 80 -5.89 9.47 8.24
N ALA A 81 -5.39 9.97 7.10
CA ALA A 81 -5.63 11.32 6.62
C ALA A 81 -5.70 11.34 5.08
N ASP A 82 -6.22 12.43 4.49
CA ASP A 82 -6.25 12.58 3.04
C ASP A 82 -4.85 12.86 2.48
N ASP A 83 -4.04 13.59 3.24
CA ASP A 83 -2.62 13.85 3.00
C ASP A 83 -1.84 13.11 4.10
N ASP A 84 -1.04 12.12 3.74
CA ASP A 84 -0.40 11.22 4.71
C ASP A 84 0.83 10.55 4.07
N LEU A 85 2.00 10.97 4.51
CA LEU A 85 3.29 10.37 4.16
C LEU A 85 3.80 9.50 5.30
N ALA A 86 4.49 8.45 4.98
CA ALA A 86 5.09 7.54 5.95
C ALA A 86 6.52 7.17 5.56
N VAL A 87 7.41 7.06 6.52
CA VAL A 87 8.67 6.31 6.33
C VAL A 87 8.37 4.84 6.56
N GLU A 88 8.62 3.97 5.57
CA GLU A 88 8.22 2.56 5.65
C GLU A 88 9.37 1.60 5.88
N GLU A 89 10.51 1.81 5.23
CA GLU A 89 11.57 0.82 5.20
C GLU A 89 12.96 1.43 5.02
N LEU A 90 13.97 0.81 5.66
CA LEU A 90 15.38 0.99 5.35
C LEU A 90 15.74 -0.02 4.24
N ILE A 91 16.00 0.48 3.03
CA ILE A 91 16.35 -0.33 1.85
C ILE A 91 17.84 -0.68 1.87
N ASP A 92 18.68 0.32 2.08
CA ASP A 92 20.14 0.19 2.21
C ASP A 92 20.67 1.03 3.38
N PRO A 93 21.70 0.58 4.06
CA PRO A 93 22.35 -0.72 3.93
C PRO A 93 21.57 -1.85 4.61
N VAL A 94 21.69 -3.05 4.08
CA VAL A 94 21.17 -4.26 4.73
C VAL A 94 22.14 -4.68 5.83
N ALA A 95 21.60 -5.02 7.01
CA ALA A 95 22.41 -5.46 8.15
C ALA A 95 23.38 -6.59 7.78
N SER A 96 24.66 -6.34 7.99
CA SER A 96 25.74 -7.23 7.61
C SER A 96 26.95 -7.03 8.51
N SER A 97 27.72 -8.10 8.73
CA SER A 97 29.00 -8.01 9.47
C SER A 97 30.16 -7.41 8.64
N SER A 98 29.90 -6.95 7.43
CA SER A 98 30.91 -6.44 6.50
C SER A 98 30.60 -5.06 5.94
N LEU A 99 29.84 -4.24 6.69
CA LEU A 99 29.60 -2.85 6.33
C LEU A 99 30.90 -2.04 6.40
N GLY A 100 31.00 -1.04 5.52
CA GLY A 100 32.19 -0.22 5.33
C GLY A 100 32.08 1.17 5.94
N THR A 101 33.01 2.04 5.52
CA THR A 101 33.11 3.45 5.95
C THR A 101 32.33 4.42 5.04
N ASP A 102 31.80 3.93 3.91
CA ASP A 102 31.19 4.74 2.87
C ASP A 102 29.82 4.18 2.44
N GLU A 103 29.01 3.74 3.41
CA GLU A 103 27.68 3.19 3.15
C GLU A 103 26.67 4.31 2.86
N MET A 104 25.89 4.13 1.81
CA MET A 104 24.81 5.04 1.46
C MET A 104 23.51 4.55 2.08
N VAL A 105 22.75 5.47 2.69
CA VAL A 105 21.46 5.12 3.27
C VAL A 105 20.36 5.40 2.26
N THR A 106 19.45 4.46 2.08
CA THR A 106 18.26 4.58 1.22
C THR A 106 17.02 4.24 2.04
N LEU A 107 16.07 5.17 2.09
CA LEU A 107 14.78 4.97 2.74
C LEU A 107 13.66 4.89 1.70
N ARG A 108 12.64 4.10 2.02
CA ARG A 108 11.36 4.09 1.29
C ARG A 108 10.38 4.99 2.03
N VAL A 109 9.73 5.88 1.27
CA VAL A 109 8.62 6.71 1.70
C VAL A 109 7.38 6.29 0.92
N ALA A 110 6.27 6.14 1.62
CA ALA A 110 4.96 5.87 1.03
C ALA A 110 4.01 7.05 1.23
N ASN A 111 3.15 7.25 0.26
CA ASN A 111 1.96 8.06 0.41
C ASN A 111 0.80 7.16 0.80
N THR A 112 0.38 7.22 2.06
CA THR A 112 -0.72 6.42 2.61
C THR A 112 -2.05 7.17 2.61
N GLY A 113 -2.05 8.40 2.05
CA GLY A 113 -3.21 9.25 1.87
C GLY A 113 -3.95 9.06 0.54
N LEU A 114 -4.87 9.98 0.28
CA LEU A 114 -5.75 10.00 -0.90
C LEU A 114 -5.35 11.05 -1.94
N ASN A 115 -4.46 11.98 -1.59
CA ASN A 115 -3.99 13.04 -2.47
C ASN A 115 -2.55 12.80 -2.93
N ASP A 116 -2.16 13.41 -4.06
CA ASP A 116 -0.77 13.46 -4.48
C ASP A 116 0.06 14.25 -3.46
N MET A 117 1.20 13.71 -3.04
CA MET A 117 2.14 14.37 -2.11
C MET A 117 3.44 14.74 -2.84
N SER A 118 3.94 15.95 -2.61
CA SER A 118 5.20 16.48 -3.15
C SER A 118 5.71 17.63 -2.27
N ASP A 119 6.92 18.11 -2.53
CA ASP A 119 7.52 19.26 -1.84
C ASP A 119 7.69 19.07 -0.32
N PHE A 120 7.97 17.85 0.10
CA PHE A 120 8.22 17.48 1.50
C PHE A 120 9.71 17.33 1.82
N ASP A 121 10.06 17.36 3.09
CA ASP A 121 11.41 17.13 3.58
C ASP A 121 11.56 15.69 4.11
N LEU A 122 12.66 15.02 3.72
CA LEU A 122 13.05 13.72 4.24
C LEU A 122 14.40 13.85 4.96
N SER A 123 14.43 13.54 6.26
CA SER A 123 15.60 13.63 7.11
C SER A 123 16.12 12.27 7.52
N LEU A 124 17.43 12.14 7.58
CA LEU A 124 18.15 10.98 8.09
C LEU A 124 18.89 11.35 9.38
N LEU A 125 18.70 10.57 10.42
CA LEU A 125 19.51 10.62 11.63
C LEU A 125 20.22 9.28 11.83
N VAL A 126 21.43 9.33 12.36
CA VAL A 126 22.19 8.15 12.81
C VAL A 126 22.56 8.35 14.29
N ASP A 127 22.21 7.41 15.13
CA ASP A 127 22.41 7.47 16.59
C ASP A 127 21.88 8.79 17.23
N GLY A 128 20.81 9.34 16.65
CA GLY A 128 20.17 10.58 17.07
C GLY A 128 20.80 11.87 16.54
N GLU A 129 21.90 11.79 15.80
CA GLU A 129 22.54 12.94 15.16
C GLU A 129 22.00 13.13 13.73
N LEU A 130 21.57 14.34 13.38
CA LEU A 130 21.09 14.67 12.03
C LEU A 130 22.25 14.60 11.02
N VAL A 131 22.09 13.74 10.03
CA VAL A 131 23.08 13.55 8.94
C VAL A 131 22.75 14.45 7.76
N GLU A 132 21.52 14.38 7.27
CA GLU A 132 21.09 15.07 6.05
C GLU A 132 19.59 15.27 6.07
N THR A 133 19.14 16.38 5.45
CA THR A 133 17.74 16.60 5.07
C THR A 133 17.68 16.88 3.58
N MET A 134 16.86 16.15 2.86
CA MET A 134 16.57 16.35 1.44
C MET A 134 15.19 16.94 1.27
N ASN A 135 15.07 17.97 0.41
CA ASN A 135 13.75 18.43 -0.06
C ASN A 135 13.37 17.61 -1.30
N ILE A 136 12.26 16.90 -1.24
CA ILE A 136 11.74 16.02 -2.27
C ILE A 136 10.65 16.75 -3.04
N THR A 137 10.86 16.98 -4.32
CA THR A 137 9.90 17.66 -5.21
C THR A 137 9.16 16.70 -6.14
N ASP A 138 9.55 15.41 -6.12
CA ASP A 138 8.86 14.35 -6.87
C ASP A 138 7.48 14.10 -6.28
N VAL A 139 6.52 13.81 -7.17
CA VAL A 139 5.15 13.47 -6.75
C VAL A 139 5.07 12.00 -6.41
N ILE A 140 4.58 11.68 -5.20
CA ILE A 140 4.14 10.34 -4.83
C ILE A 140 2.61 10.33 -4.91
N ALA A 141 2.07 9.57 -5.87
CA ALA A 141 0.64 9.41 -6.04
C ALA A 141 0.01 8.66 -4.83
N PRO A 142 -1.30 8.76 -4.60
CA PRO A 142 -2.00 8.02 -3.55
C PRO A 142 -1.63 6.53 -3.56
N PHE A 143 -1.28 6.00 -2.38
CA PHE A 143 -0.83 4.61 -2.18
C PHE A 143 0.43 4.22 -2.98
N GLY A 144 1.15 5.21 -3.52
CA GLY A 144 2.44 5.04 -4.17
C GLY A 144 3.58 5.03 -3.17
N GLU A 145 4.72 4.51 -3.60
CA GLU A 145 5.97 4.44 -2.84
C GLU A 145 7.12 4.99 -3.70
N ALA A 146 8.14 5.55 -3.05
CA ALA A 146 9.38 5.95 -3.69
C ALA A 146 10.57 5.72 -2.77
N GLU A 147 11.74 5.45 -3.37
CA GLU A 147 12.99 5.23 -2.65
C GLU A 147 13.91 6.42 -2.84
N TYR A 148 14.49 6.91 -1.74
CA TYR A 148 15.36 8.07 -1.71
C TYR A 148 16.69 7.72 -1.06
N GLN A 149 17.77 7.87 -1.82
CA GLN A 149 19.13 7.68 -1.35
C GLN A 149 19.73 8.99 -0.88
N PHE A 150 20.20 9.04 0.36
CA PHE A 150 20.94 10.16 0.91
C PHE A 150 22.32 10.26 0.27
N THR A 151 22.87 11.47 0.19
CA THR A 151 24.14 11.75 -0.50
C THR A 151 25.35 11.69 0.43
N THR A 152 25.11 11.75 1.74
CA THR A 152 26.16 11.75 2.76
C THR A 152 26.44 10.33 3.23
N PRO A 153 27.59 9.74 2.85
CA PRO A 153 27.95 8.38 3.25
C PRO A 153 28.18 8.28 4.75
N GLN A 154 27.89 7.10 5.31
CA GLN A 154 28.00 6.81 6.73
C GLN A 154 29.02 5.71 6.99
N ASP A 155 29.72 5.81 8.15
CA ASP A 155 30.69 4.82 8.61
C ASP A 155 30.00 3.81 9.54
N PHE A 156 29.70 2.62 9.02
CA PHE A 156 29.17 1.48 9.77
C PHE A 156 30.19 0.34 9.91
N SER A 157 31.49 0.66 9.80
CA SER A 157 32.57 -0.35 9.84
C SER A 157 32.83 -0.91 11.24
N ASN A 158 32.41 -0.21 12.29
CA ASN A 158 32.55 -0.71 13.66
C ASN A 158 31.44 -1.70 13.98
N THR A 159 31.76 -2.75 14.72
CA THR A 159 30.74 -3.68 15.20
C THR A 159 29.90 -3.05 16.31
N GLY A 160 28.59 -3.13 16.18
CA GLY A 160 27.64 -2.57 17.13
C GLY A 160 26.26 -2.40 16.46
N ASP A 161 25.29 -1.98 17.21
CA ASP A 161 23.99 -1.60 16.70
C ASP A 161 24.01 -0.09 16.41
N TYR A 162 23.53 0.29 15.22
CA TYR A 162 23.32 1.69 14.85
C TYR A 162 21.82 1.97 14.75
N LEU A 163 21.37 3.05 15.38
CA LEU A 163 19.99 3.53 15.25
C LEU A 163 19.89 4.43 14.02
N ILE A 164 19.20 3.98 13.00
CA ILE A 164 18.87 4.77 11.82
C ILE A 164 17.44 5.29 11.96
N THR A 165 17.26 6.60 11.97
CA THR A 165 15.94 7.23 12.06
C THR A 165 15.64 7.97 10.77
N GLY A 166 14.56 7.59 10.11
CA GLY A 166 13.97 8.33 8.99
C GLY A 166 12.84 9.22 9.48
N ILE A 167 12.78 10.45 9.00
CA ILE A 167 11.70 11.40 9.31
C ILE A 167 11.26 12.06 8.01
N VAL A 168 9.98 11.89 7.67
CA VAL A 168 9.32 12.70 6.64
C VAL A 168 8.62 13.87 7.33
N SER A 169 8.58 15.03 6.67
CA SER A 169 7.93 16.23 7.21
C SER A 169 7.27 17.04 6.10
N ASP A 170 5.97 17.21 6.21
CA ASP A 170 5.14 18.04 5.36
C ASP A 170 4.10 18.79 6.20
N SER A 171 3.81 20.06 5.84
CA SER A 171 2.84 20.88 6.59
C SER A 171 1.39 20.44 6.38
N ASP A 172 1.12 19.75 5.28
CA ASP A 172 -0.22 19.30 4.89
C ASP A 172 -0.49 17.85 5.37
N ASP A 173 0.56 17.16 5.84
CA ASP A 173 0.43 15.82 6.42
C ASP A 173 -0.50 15.83 7.64
N GLY A 174 -1.60 15.07 7.53
CA GLY A 174 -2.66 15.00 8.54
C GLY A 174 -2.46 13.91 9.59
N TYR A 175 -1.43 13.03 9.46
CA TYR A 175 -1.21 11.91 10.38
C TYR A 175 0.24 11.67 10.75
N GLY A 176 0.80 12.52 11.58
CA GLY A 176 2.21 12.51 11.99
C GLY A 176 2.70 11.32 12.83
N ASN A 177 1.91 10.25 13.01
CA ASN A 177 2.35 9.10 13.83
C ASN A 177 3.18 8.07 13.05
N ASN A 178 3.23 8.17 11.72
CA ASN A 178 4.01 7.34 10.80
C ASN A 178 5.13 8.10 10.09
N ASP A 179 5.28 9.39 10.36
CA ASP A 179 6.31 10.24 9.78
C ASP A 179 7.72 9.84 10.19
N THR A 180 7.86 9.18 11.33
CA THR A 180 9.14 8.78 11.88
C THR A 180 9.21 7.28 12.08
N LEU A 181 10.28 6.67 11.59
CA LEU A 181 10.54 5.25 11.79
C LEU A 181 12.01 5.00 12.14
N ASP A 182 12.20 4.18 13.16
CA ASP A 182 13.51 3.75 13.66
C ASP A 182 13.84 2.35 13.15
N PHE A 183 15.07 2.18 12.69
CA PHE A 183 15.63 0.91 12.27
C PHE A 183 16.91 0.61 13.06
N ILE A 184 17.14 -0.64 13.37
CA ILE A 184 18.41 -1.11 13.95
C ILE A 184 19.20 -1.82 12.85
N LEU A 185 20.39 -1.30 12.60
CA LEU A 185 21.34 -1.82 11.64
C LEU A 185 22.45 -2.60 12.36
#